data_b77495ba07cbdfb7377baca3a00dbb32
#
_entry.id   b77495ba07cbdfb7377baca3a00dbb32
#
_cell.length_a   1.000
_cell.length_b   1.000
_cell.length_c   1.000
_cell.angle_alpha   90.00
_cell.angle_beta   90.00
_cell.angle_gamma   90.00
#
_symmetry.space_group_name_H-M   'P 1'
#
loop_
_entity.id
_entity.type
_entity.pdbx_description
1 polymer ?
#
loop_
_entity_poly.entity_id
_entity_poly.type
_entity_poly.pdbx_seq_one_letter_code
_entity_poly.pdbx_strand_id
1 'polypeptide(L)'
;MKRLLALSTACFALAACTTIRDVSDSHEGGRYRVGETATARVGEVMFDQARYTAPPEAFPKASIPPAPGRRGVTISTRLVAREVDGERAYCTPIESSFACFYDLDHNGDFDHVLVSNVGIVSSKRVLEPAVKYDLGPGSTMRGFKSELVYQGRAGNVLTLRYRDYANSLSLPSYEQTLSYTLDPKAPTEIQYRDARFKVLQADNQSIRYEILSSFSGS
;
A
#
# COMPACT_ATOMS: atom_id res chain seq x y z
N MET A 1 -58.23 -44.90 21.78
CA MET A 1 -57.24 -44.03 22.39
C MET A 1 -56.17 -43.71 21.32
N LYS A 2 -56.25 -42.54 20.67
CA LYS A 2 -55.26 -42.09 19.64
C LYS A 2 -54.34 -41.10 20.34
N ARG A 3 -53.04 -41.44 20.45
CA ARG A 3 -51.98 -40.53 20.93
C ARG A 3 -51.49 -39.69 19.78
N LEU A 4 -51.70 -38.42 19.81
CA LEU A 4 -51.04 -37.42 18.97
C LEU A 4 -49.61 -37.22 19.49
N LEU A 5 -48.58 -37.54 18.68
CA LEU A 5 -47.22 -37.11 18.89
C LEU A 5 -47.11 -35.70 18.27
N ALA A 6 -46.86 -34.71 19.12
CA ALA A 6 -46.49 -33.37 18.70
C ALA A 6 -44.97 -33.37 18.38
N LEU A 7 -44.63 -33.24 17.09
CA LEU A 7 -43.27 -32.96 16.67
C LEU A 7 -42.91 -31.50 16.96
N SER A 8 -42.09 -31.25 17.97
CA SER A 8 -41.52 -29.95 18.22
C SER A 8 -40.35 -29.70 17.28
N THR A 9 -40.54 -28.88 16.26
CA THR A 9 -39.49 -28.43 15.34
C THR A 9 -38.70 -27.33 16.05
N ALA A 10 -37.53 -27.70 16.61
CA ALA A 10 -36.58 -26.75 17.16
C ALA A 10 -35.91 -26.01 15.98
N CYS A 11 -36.29 -24.75 15.75
CA CYS A 11 -35.59 -23.85 14.85
C CYS A 11 -34.24 -23.47 15.49
N PHE A 12 -33.16 -24.09 15.05
CA PHE A 12 -31.82 -23.60 15.34
C PHE A 12 -31.58 -22.31 14.54
N ALA A 13 -31.69 -21.18 15.21
CA ALA A 13 -31.21 -19.91 14.67
C ALA A 13 -29.68 -19.98 14.61
N LEU A 14 -29.13 -20.26 13.42
CA LEU A 14 -27.71 -20.07 13.15
C LEU A 14 -27.40 -18.57 13.26
N ALA A 15 -26.82 -18.15 14.36
CA ALA A 15 -26.24 -16.83 14.48
C ALA A 15 -25.11 -16.76 13.44
N ALA A 16 -25.35 -16.06 12.33
CA ALA A 16 -24.32 -15.78 11.35
C ALA A 16 -23.27 -14.86 12.00
N CYS A 17 -22.14 -15.43 12.38
CA CYS A 17 -21.00 -14.67 12.86
C CYS A 17 -20.36 -13.98 11.65
N THR A 18 -20.31 -12.65 11.63
CA THR A 18 -19.54 -11.90 10.63
C THR A 18 -18.08 -12.27 10.71
N THR A 19 -17.52 -12.69 9.58
CA THR A 19 -16.12 -13.08 9.47
C THR A 19 -15.30 -11.93 8.91
N ILE A 20 -14.27 -11.48 9.63
CA ILE A 20 -13.35 -10.43 9.17
C ILE A 20 -11.95 -11.03 9.05
N ARG A 21 -11.34 -10.87 7.87
CA ARG A 21 -9.98 -11.37 7.57
C ARG A 21 -9.10 -10.24 7.06
N ASP A 22 -7.81 -10.35 7.37
CA ASP A 22 -6.79 -9.45 6.82
C ASP A 22 -6.57 -9.75 5.34
N VAL A 23 -6.52 -8.71 4.52
CA VAL A 23 -6.17 -8.78 3.11
C VAL A 23 -4.83 -8.11 2.92
N SER A 24 -3.95 -8.75 2.13
CA SER A 24 -2.66 -8.18 1.78
C SER A 24 -2.35 -8.49 0.32
N ASP A 25 -1.93 -7.46 -0.42
CA ASP A 25 -1.45 -7.62 -1.78
C ASP A 25 0.06 -7.86 -1.77
N SER A 26 0.54 -8.74 -2.64
CA SER A 26 1.96 -9.04 -2.80
C SER A 26 2.56 -8.16 -3.89
N HIS A 27 3.72 -7.60 -3.59
CA HIS A 27 4.53 -6.82 -4.53
C HIS A 27 5.90 -7.48 -4.68
N GLU A 28 6.26 -7.81 -5.90
CA GLU A 28 7.57 -8.40 -6.22
C GLU A 28 8.13 -7.78 -7.49
N GLY A 29 9.42 -7.48 -7.48
CA GLY A 29 10.15 -6.92 -8.60
C GLY A 29 10.56 -5.47 -8.39
N GLY A 30 11.18 -4.91 -9.43
CA GLY A 30 11.62 -3.52 -9.50
C GLY A 30 10.91 -2.76 -10.61
N ARG A 31 10.96 -1.44 -10.52
CA ARG A 31 10.31 -0.54 -11.48
C ARG A 31 10.95 -0.57 -12.87
N TYR A 32 12.24 -0.88 -12.95
CA TYR A 32 13.03 -0.83 -14.15
C TYR A 32 13.70 -2.16 -14.47
N ARG A 33 13.98 -2.40 -15.76
CA ARG A 33 14.58 -3.65 -16.25
C ARG A 33 16.06 -3.46 -16.57
N VAL A 34 16.82 -4.54 -16.43
CA VAL A 34 18.22 -4.60 -16.85
C VAL A 34 18.32 -4.35 -18.37
N GLY A 35 19.29 -3.53 -18.78
CA GLY A 35 19.49 -3.08 -20.16
C GLY A 35 18.64 -1.86 -20.56
N GLU A 36 17.76 -1.38 -19.68
CA GLU A 36 16.95 -0.20 -19.94
C GLU A 36 17.73 1.08 -19.66
N THR A 37 17.57 2.07 -20.56
CA THR A 37 18.05 3.43 -20.34
C THR A 37 16.92 4.25 -19.76
N ALA A 38 17.16 4.88 -18.61
CA ALA A 38 16.19 5.68 -17.90
C ALA A 38 16.74 7.07 -17.55
N THR A 39 15.85 7.95 -17.13
CA THR A 39 16.18 9.30 -16.63
C THR A 39 15.48 9.51 -15.31
N ALA A 40 16.19 10.09 -14.33
CA ALA A 40 15.62 10.51 -13.04
C ALA A 40 16.03 11.94 -12.73
N ARG A 41 15.12 12.69 -12.11
CA ARG A 41 15.38 14.04 -11.58
C ARG A 41 15.89 13.96 -10.16
N VAL A 42 16.45 15.06 -9.67
CA VAL A 42 16.82 15.19 -8.25
C VAL A 42 15.62 14.88 -7.35
N GLY A 43 15.81 13.97 -6.38
CA GLY A 43 14.77 13.47 -5.48
C GLY A 43 13.97 12.29 -6.02
N GLU A 44 14.10 11.94 -7.30
CA GLU A 44 13.41 10.79 -7.88
C GLU A 44 14.19 9.48 -7.70
N VAL A 45 13.44 8.38 -7.58
CA VAL A 45 13.99 7.03 -7.52
C VAL A 45 14.51 6.66 -8.91
N MET A 46 15.78 6.30 -8.98
CA MET A 46 16.41 5.80 -10.20
C MET A 46 15.95 4.37 -10.49
N PHE A 47 16.11 3.49 -9.53
CA PHE A 47 15.59 2.13 -9.59
C PHE A 47 15.39 1.58 -8.18
N ASP A 48 14.53 0.59 -8.08
CA ASP A 48 14.17 -0.07 -6.83
C ASP A 48 14.05 -1.57 -7.03
N GLN A 49 14.10 -2.31 -5.94
CA GLN A 49 13.75 -3.71 -5.84
C GLN A 49 12.90 -3.90 -4.60
N ALA A 50 11.80 -4.64 -4.75
CA ALA A 50 10.87 -4.88 -3.67
C ALA A 50 10.38 -6.32 -3.66
N ARG A 51 10.21 -6.87 -2.46
CA ARG A 51 9.46 -8.10 -2.19
C ARG A 51 8.76 -7.91 -0.85
N TYR A 52 7.50 -7.53 -0.91
CA TYR A 52 6.70 -7.32 0.30
C TYR A 52 5.23 -7.62 0.08
N THR A 53 4.53 -7.83 1.18
CA THR A 53 3.07 -7.82 1.25
C THR A 53 2.61 -6.61 2.04
N ALA A 54 1.56 -5.93 1.58
CA ALA A 54 0.96 -4.80 2.27
C ALA A 54 -0.56 -4.83 2.11
N PRO A 55 -1.32 -4.51 3.16
CA PRO A 55 -2.76 -4.33 3.01
C PRO A 55 -3.02 -3.09 2.15
N PRO A 56 -3.87 -3.15 1.13
CA PRO A 56 -4.32 -1.95 0.43
C PRO A 56 -4.98 -0.97 1.40
N GLU A 57 -4.79 0.32 1.16
CA GLU A 57 -5.41 1.38 1.93
C GLU A 57 -6.24 2.28 1.02
N ALA A 58 -7.33 2.81 1.57
CA ALA A 58 -8.19 3.77 0.88
C ALA A 58 -8.32 5.06 1.69
N PHE A 59 -8.42 6.17 0.97
CA PHE A 59 -8.54 7.52 1.52
C PHE A 59 -9.79 8.18 0.94
N PRO A 60 -10.83 8.44 1.75
CA PRO A 60 -12.03 9.12 1.29
C PRO A 60 -11.70 10.52 0.74
N LYS A 61 -12.29 10.91 -0.41
CA LYS A 61 -12.14 12.25 -0.99
C LYS A 61 -13.06 13.31 -0.36
N ALA A 62 -14.04 12.87 0.41
CA ALA A 62 -14.90 13.73 1.20
C ALA A 62 -15.09 13.15 2.61
N SER A 63 -15.36 14.01 3.58
CA SER A 63 -15.66 13.57 4.93
C SER A 63 -17.02 12.85 4.97
N ILE A 64 -17.05 11.71 5.65
CA ILE A 64 -18.27 10.95 5.90
C ILE A 64 -18.77 11.34 7.29
N PRO A 65 -19.93 11.99 7.41
CA PRO A 65 -20.42 12.48 8.70
C PRO A 65 -20.70 11.32 9.67
N PRO A 66 -20.69 11.57 10.99
CA PRO A 66 -21.07 10.57 11.97
C PRO A 66 -22.53 10.14 11.80
N ALA A 67 -22.82 8.90 12.15
CA ALA A 67 -24.17 8.33 12.16
C ALA A 67 -24.34 7.43 13.40
N PRO A 68 -25.55 7.01 13.77
CA PRO A 68 -25.76 6.12 14.91
C PRO A 68 -24.85 4.88 14.86
N GLY A 69 -24.04 4.69 15.89
CA GLY A 69 -23.06 3.61 16.00
C GLY A 69 -21.78 3.79 15.16
N ARG A 70 -21.61 4.89 14.42
CA ARG A 70 -20.46 5.16 13.58
C ARG A 70 -19.86 6.53 13.86
N ARG A 71 -18.57 6.59 14.13
CA ARG A 71 -17.82 7.86 14.17
C ARG A 71 -17.69 8.43 12.75
N GLY A 72 -17.55 9.75 12.66
CA GLY A 72 -17.24 10.41 11.38
C GLY A 72 -15.87 9.98 10.85
N VAL A 73 -15.72 9.97 9.52
CA VAL A 73 -14.48 9.68 8.83
C VAL A 73 -14.07 10.92 8.03
N THR A 74 -12.85 11.39 8.20
CA THR A 74 -12.32 12.55 7.49
C THR A 74 -11.56 12.13 6.23
N ILE A 75 -11.28 13.07 5.34
CA ILE A 75 -10.49 12.86 4.11
C ILE A 75 -9.08 12.32 4.37
N SER A 76 -8.53 12.53 5.57
CA SER A 76 -7.22 12.01 5.98
C SER A 76 -7.29 10.67 6.70
N THR A 77 -8.47 10.13 6.92
CA THR A 77 -8.62 8.85 7.60
C THR A 77 -8.19 7.73 6.68
N ARG A 78 -7.20 6.97 7.15
CA ARG A 78 -6.73 5.76 6.51
C ARG A 78 -7.69 4.61 6.79
N LEU A 79 -8.25 4.03 5.73
CA LEU A 79 -9.08 2.83 5.79
C LEU A 79 -8.27 1.65 5.25
N VAL A 80 -8.22 0.55 5.99
CA VAL A 80 -7.42 -0.62 5.64
C VAL A 80 -8.31 -1.69 5.01
N ALA A 81 -7.85 -2.28 3.90
CA ALA A 81 -8.59 -3.35 3.24
C ALA A 81 -8.76 -4.58 4.15
N ARG A 82 -9.96 -5.11 4.17
CA ARG A 82 -10.37 -6.34 4.86
C ARG A 82 -11.28 -7.15 3.95
N GLU A 83 -11.33 -8.44 4.18
CA GLU A 83 -12.39 -9.29 3.67
C GLU A 83 -13.43 -9.46 4.78
N VAL A 84 -14.65 -9.04 4.53
CA VAL A 84 -15.77 -9.11 5.47
C VAL A 84 -16.87 -9.94 4.83
N ASP A 85 -17.13 -11.13 5.37
CA ASP A 85 -18.09 -12.10 4.82
C ASP A 85 -17.85 -12.44 3.33
N GLY A 86 -16.56 -12.53 2.92
CA GLY A 86 -16.15 -12.85 1.56
C GLY A 86 -16.10 -11.65 0.60
N GLU A 87 -16.42 -10.44 1.05
CA GLU A 87 -16.35 -9.22 0.24
C GLU A 87 -15.24 -8.29 0.71
N ARG A 88 -14.56 -7.64 -0.24
CA ARG A 88 -13.54 -6.62 0.08
C ARG A 88 -14.22 -5.36 0.60
N ALA A 89 -13.76 -4.88 1.75
CA ALA A 89 -14.16 -3.63 2.36
C ALA A 89 -12.95 -2.87 2.89
N TYR A 90 -13.09 -1.56 3.07
CA TYR A 90 -12.06 -0.71 3.66
C TYR A 90 -12.53 -0.21 5.02
N CYS A 91 -11.83 -0.65 6.07
CA CYS A 91 -12.30 -0.50 7.45
C CYS A 91 -11.45 0.52 8.22
N THR A 92 -12.11 1.25 9.12
CA THR A 92 -11.42 1.96 10.22
C THR A 92 -10.68 0.94 11.10
N PRO A 93 -9.73 1.35 11.95
CA PRO A 93 -9.11 0.44 12.91
C PRO A 93 -10.16 -0.37 13.66
N ILE A 94 -9.94 -1.71 13.75
CA ILE A 94 -10.86 -2.62 14.42
C ILE A 94 -10.60 -2.55 15.92
N GLU A 95 -11.45 -1.82 16.59
CA GLU A 95 -11.49 -1.66 18.05
C GLU A 95 -12.87 -2.09 18.57
N SER A 96 -13.29 -1.57 19.71
CA SER A 96 -14.64 -1.79 20.24
C SER A 96 -15.76 -1.30 19.31
N SER A 97 -15.47 -0.33 18.44
CA SER A 97 -16.37 0.12 17.38
C SER A 97 -15.56 0.38 16.12
N PHE A 98 -16.05 -0.07 14.96
CA PHE A 98 -15.44 0.16 13.65
C PHE A 98 -16.51 0.31 12.57
N ALA A 99 -16.10 0.84 11.42
CA ALA A 99 -16.92 0.89 10.22
C ALA A 99 -16.11 0.35 9.03
N CYS A 100 -16.77 -0.45 8.18
CA CYS A 100 -16.22 -0.96 6.94
C CYS A 100 -17.06 -0.42 5.78
N PHE A 101 -16.40 0.18 4.80
CA PHE A 101 -16.96 0.82 3.63
C PHE A 101 -16.74 -0.07 2.41
N TYR A 102 -17.76 -0.20 1.59
CA TYR A 102 -17.77 -1.05 0.41
C TYR A 102 -18.00 -0.21 -0.85
N ASP A 103 -17.41 -0.66 -1.92
CA ASP A 103 -17.65 -0.25 -3.30
C ASP A 103 -18.12 -1.51 -4.02
N LEU A 104 -19.45 -1.76 -3.97
CA LEU A 104 -20.01 -3.02 -4.45
C LEU A 104 -20.15 -3.09 -5.96
N ASP A 105 -20.28 -1.95 -6.62
CA ASP A 105 -20.36 -1.85 -8.09
C ASP A 105 -19.00 -1.54 -8.75
N HIS A 106 -17.93 -1.39 -7.93
CA HIS A 106 -16.55 -1.16 -8.37
C HIS A 106 -16.36 0.12 -9.22
N ASN A 107 -17.14 1.16 -8.91
CA ASN A 107 -17.08 2.44 -9.63
C ASN A 107 -16.09 3.46 -9.03
N GLY A 108 -15.45 3.13 -7.90
CA GLY A 108 -14.51 4.00 -7.17
C GLY A 108 -15.19 4.88 -6.12
N ASP A 109 -16.43 4.58 -5.77
CA ASP A 109 -17.19 5.27 -4.74
C ASP A 109 -17.60 4.29 -3.64
N PHE A 110 -17.43 4.65 -2.38
CA PHE A 110 -18.05 3.90 -1.29
C PHE A 110 -19.55 4.13 -1.31
N ASP A 111 -20.31 3.07 -1.54
CA ASP A 111 -21.76 3.07 -1.68
C ASP A 111 -22.49 2.35 -0.53
N HIS A 112 -21.76 1.53 0.25
CA HIS A 112 -22.32 0.82 1.40
C HIS A 112 -21.40 0.90 2.61
N VAL A 113 -21.99 0.73 3.80
CA VAL A 113 -21.27 0.71 5.08
C VAL A 113 -21.85 -0.35 6.01
N LEU A 114 -20.94 -1.08 6.64
CA LEU A 114 -21.22 -1.96 7.78
C LEU A 114 -20.62 -1.31 9.03
N VAL A 115 -21.36 -1.31 10.12
CA VAL A 115 -20.92 -0.73 11.39
C VAL A 115 -20.94 -1.78 12.48
N SER A 116 -19.89 -1.83 13.28
CA SER A 116 -19.86 -2.61 14.52
C SER A 116 -19.72 -1.67 15.72
N ASN A 117 -20.47 -1.92 16.75
CA ASN A 117 -20.38 -1.21 18.01
C ASN A 117 -20.44 -2.20 19.17
N VAL A 118 -19.41 -2.20 20.04
CA VAL A 118 -19.30 -3.08 21.22
C VAL A 118 -19.57 -4.56 20.89
N GLY A 119 -18.97 -5.04 19.77
CA GLY A 119 -19.12 -6.44 19.33
C GLY A 119 -20.42 -6.78 18.61
N ILE A 120 -21.35 -5.83 18.48
CA ILE A 120 -22.59 -6.01 17.70
C ILE A 120 -22.35 -5.46 16.29
N VAL A 121 -22.40 -6.34 15.30
CA VAL A 121 -22.28 -5.97 13.88
C VAL A 121 -23.67 -5.68 13.33
N SER A 122 -23.82 -4.51 12.69
CA SER A 122 -25.05 -4.15 11.99
C SER A 122 -25.11 -4.84 10.62
N SER A 123 -26.31 -4.90 10.02
CA SER A 123 -26.41 -5.23 8.60
C SER A 123 -25.75 -4.15 7.75
N LYS A 124 -25.23 -4.56 6.58
CA LYS A 124 -24.74 -3.64 5.55
C LYS A 124 -25.85 -2.70 5.11
N ARG A 125 -25.57 -1.42 5.03
CA ARG A 125 -26.53 -0.34 4.67
C ARG A 125 -25.97 0.51 3.55
N VAL A 126 -26.83 1.09 2.74
CA VAL A 126 -26.45 2.08 1.73
C VAL A 126 -25.81 3.28 2.42
N LEU A 127 -24.73 3.78 1.85
CA LEU A 127 -24.05 5.00 2.24
C LEU A 127 -24.53 6.14 1.32
N GLU A 128 -25.24 7.09 1.87
CA GLU A 128 -25.73 8.27 1.13
C GLU A 128 -25.21 9.56 1.76
N PRO A 129 -24.64 10.47 0.96
CA PRO A 129 -24.22 10.25 -0.44
C PRO A 129 -23.05 9.27 -0.54
N ALA A 130 -22.92 8.60 -1.69
CA ALA A 130 -21.73 7.81 -2.00
C ALA A 130 -20.46 8.70 -2.00
N VAL A 131 -19.32 8.14 -1.57
CA VAL A 131 -18.09 8.92 -1.35
C VAL A 131 -16.93 8.35 -2.13
N LYS A 132 -16.38 9.14 -3.06
CA LYS A 132 -15.16 8.81 -3.81
C LYS A 132 -13.99 8.56 -2.88
N TYR A 133 -13.11 7.64 -3.31
CA TYR A 133 -11.89 7.35 -2.58
C TYR A 133 -10.68 7.20 -3.53
N ASP A 134 -9.49 7.40 -3.00
CA ASP A 134 -8.24 7.03 -3.66
C ASP A 134 -7.64 5.81 -2.97
N LEU A 135 -7.05 4.93 -3.77
CA LEU A 135 -6.22 3.84 -3.25
C LEU A 135 -4.79 4.35 -3.03
N GLY A 136 -4.21 3.94 -1.92
CA GLY A 136 -2.81 4.22 -1.60
C GLY A 136 -2.07 2.94 -1.19
N PRO A 137 -0.74 2.97 -1.27
CA PRO A 137 0.06 1.87 -0.76
C PRO A 137 -0.13 1.77 0.76
N GLY A 138 -0.23 0.56 1.26
CA GLY A 138 -0.27 0.30 2.69
C GLY A 138 0.94 0.88 3.40
N SER A 139 0.73 1.55 4.52
CA SER A 139 1.81 2.13 5.32
C SER A 139 2.62 1.07 6.07
N THR A 140 2.00 -0.09 6.33
CA THR A 140 2.66 -1.24 6.93
C THR A 140 2.92 -2.28 5.87
N MET A 141 4.14 -2.83 5.84
CA MET A 141 4.49 -3.92 4.94
C MET A 141 5.15 -5.05 5.73
N ARG A 142 5.12 -6.26 5.15
CA ARG A 142 5.97 -7.38 5.58
C ARG A 142 6.89 -7.74 4.43
N GLY A 143 8.20 -7.61 4.64
CA GLY A 143 9.20 -7.82 3.62
C GLY A 143 10.15 -6.64 3.52
N PHE A 144 10.71 -6.43 2.34
CA PHE A 144 11.71 -5.39 2.12
C PHE A 144 11.44 -4.60 0.83
N LYS A 145 11.98 -3.40 0.78
CA LYS A 145 12.15 -2.59 -0.42
C LYS A 145 13.49 -1.85 -0.32
N SER A 146 14.27 -1.87 -1.38
CA SER A 146 15.49 -1.08 -1.52
C SER A 146 15.35 -0.13 -2.69
N GLU A 147 15.82 1.11 -2.55
CA GLU A 147 15.77 2.10 -3.62
C GLU A 147 17.03 2.95 -3.69
N LEU A 148 17.38 3.39 -4.89
CA LEU A 148 18.44 4.36 -5.14
C LEU A 148 17.83 5.63 -5.72
N VAL A 149 18.11 6.76 -5.07
CA VAL A 149 17.55 8.08 -5.37
C VAL A 149 18.64 9.01 -5.86
N TYR A 150 18.38 9.73 -6.93
CA TYR A 150 19.29 10.74 -7.44
C TYR A 150 19.25 12.01 -6.57
N GLN A 151 20.42 12.48 -6.13
CA GLN A 151 20.54 13.69 -5.30
C GLN A 151 21.21 14.87 -6.02
N GLY A 152 21.74 14.63 -7.23
CA GLY A 152 22.39 15.66 -8.01
C GLY A 152 23.87 15.40 -8.28
N ARG A 153 24.49 16.32 -9.04
CA ARG A 153 25.92 16.34 -9.36
C ARG A 153 26.50 17.72 -9.12
N ALA A 154 27.65 17.78 -8.46
CA ALA A 154 28.44 18.99 -8.29
C ALA A 154 29.87 18.75 -8.82
N GLY A 155 30.28 19.49 -9.85
CA GLY A 155 31.52 19.22 -10.56
C GLY A 155 31.54 17.79 -11.13
N ASN A 156 32.51 16.99 -10.72
CA ASN A 156 32.61 15.58 -11.10
C ASN A 156 32.05 14.62 -10.05
N VAL A 157 31.48 15.13 -8.96
CA VAL A 157 30.95 14.30 -7.87
C VAL A 157 29.46 14.10 -8.06
N LEU A 158 29.05 12.84 -8.27
CA LEU A 158 27.68 12.38 -8.28
C LEU A 158 27.27 12.05 -6.84
N THR A 159 26.11 12.52 -6.41
CA THR A 159 25.53 12.16 -5.13
C THR A 159 24.25 11.38 -5.30
N LEU A 160 24.16 10.24 -4.63
CA LEU A 160 23.02 9.35 -4.60
C LEU A 160 22.59 9.10 -3.16
N ARG A 161 21.36 8.69 -2.96
CA ARG A 161 20.84 8.25 -1.68
C ARG A 161 20.27 6.85 -1.80
N TYR A 162 20.82 5.94 -1.02
CA TYR A 162 20.30 4.60 -0.88
C TYR A 162 19.34 4.55 0.31
N ARG A 163 18.24 3.83 0.15
CA ARG A 163 17.25 3.60 1.21
C ARG A 163 16.82 2.14 1.24
N ASP A 164 16.77 1.59 2.44
CA ASP A 164 16.14 0.31 2.72
C ASP A 164 14.91 0.49 3.59
N TYR A 165 13.86 -0.26 3.28
CA TYR A 165 12.61 -0.28 4.02
C TYR A 165 12.36 -1.70 4.51
N ALA A 166 12.04 -1.82 5.80
CA ALA A 166 11.60 -3.06 6.42
C ALA A 166 10.40 -2.75 7.32
N ASN A 167 9.33 -3.49 7.14
CA ASN A 167 8.08 -3.37 7.90
C ASN A 167 7.32 -2.03 7.79
N SER A 168 7.86 -1.05 7.06
CA SER A 168 7.21 0.24 6.81
C SER A 168 7.66 0.80 5.45
N LEU A 169 6.73 1.29 4.65
CA LEU A 169 7.03 2.05 3.42
C LEU A 169 7.14 3.56 3.65
N SER A 170 6.71 4.02 4.82
CA SER A 170 6.71 5.45 5.16
C SER A 170 8.05 5.97 5.64
N LEU A 171 8.81 5.12 6.33
CA LEU A 171 10.12 5.47 6.89
C LEU A 171 11.14 4.39 6.53
N PRO A 172 12.28 4.78 5.91
CA PRO A 172 13.36 3.85 5.68
C PRO A 172 13.93 3.35 7.03
N SER A 173 14.22 2.07 7.11
CA SER A 173 14.93 1.44 8.22
C SER A 173 16.43 1.73 8.19
N TYR A 174 16.94 2.04 6.99
CA TYR A 174 18.32 2.43 6.76
C TYR A 174 18.38 3.42 5.59
N GLU A 175 19.23 4.44 5.73
CA GLU A 175 19.50 5.43 4.68
C GLU A 175 21.00 5.76 4.65
N GLN A 176 21.58 5.85 3.44
CA GLN A 176 22.98 6.20 3.24
C GLN A 176 23.14 7.13 2.04
N THR A 177 23.90 8.21 2.23
CA THR A 177 24.37 9.04 1.12
C THR A 177 25.64 8.44 0.52
N LEU A 178 25.66 8.32 -0.80
CA LEU A 178 26.76 7.78 -1.59
C LEU A 178 27.32 8.87 -2.48
N SER A 179 28.66 8.94 -2.60
CA SER A 179 29.33 9.90 -3.49
C SER A 179 30.30 9.16 -4.40
N TYR A 180 30.19 9.44 -5.70
CA TYR A 180 31.05 8.84 -6.73
C TYR A 180 31.67 9.91 -7.60
N THR A 181 32.95 9.74 -7.96
CA THR A 181 33.60 10.61 -8.92
C THR A 181 33.35 10.08 -10.34
N LEU A 182 32.78 10.91 -11.19
CA LEU A 182 32.54 10.59 -12.59
C LEU A 182 33.76 10.94 -13.45
N ASP A 183 34.05 10.11 -14.44
CA ASP A 183 35.00 10.47 -15.51
C ASP A 183 34.35 11.56 -16.40
N PRO A 184 34.95 12.75 -16.57
CA PRO A 184 34.42 13.78 -17.43
C PRO A 184 34.47 13.44 -18.93
N LYS A 185 35.24 12.42 -19.32
CA LYS A 185 35.48 12.06 -20.73
C LYS A 185 34.78 10.79 -21.19
N ALA A 186 34.25 9.98 -20.24
CA ALA A 186 33.65 8.70 -20.57
C ALA A 186 32.48 8.39 -19.63
N PRO A 187 31.48 7.61 -20.09
CA PRO A 187 30.47 7.07 -19.21
C PRO A 187 31.08 6.28 -18.06
N THR A 188 30.62 6.53 -16.83
CA THR A 188 31.13 5.90 -15.62
C THR A 188 30.20 4.78 -15.17
N GLU A 189 30.75 3.59 -14.97
CA GLU A 189 30.03 2.50 -14.33
C GLU A 189 30.12 2.63 -12.81
N ILE A 190 28.99 2.51 -12.14
CA ILE A 190 28.88 2.58 -10.70
C ILE A 190 28.29 1.28 -10.19
N GLN A 191 28.85 0.78 -9.10
CA GLN A 191 28.34 -0.36 -8.36
C GLN A 191 28.09 0.03 -6.91
N TYR A 192 26.93 -0.36 -6.41
CA TYR A 192 26.62 -0.30 -4.99
C TYR A 192 25.88 -1.58 -4.59
N ARG A 193 26.47 -2.32 -3.64
CA ARG A 193 26.07 -3.71 -3.36
C ARG A 193 26.13 -4.54 -4.65
N ASP A 194 25.05 -5.18 -5.05
CA ASP A 194 24.89 -5.98 -6.27
C ASP A 194 24.23 -5.21 -7.43
N ALA A 195 23.73 -4.00 -7.17
CA ALA A 195 23.21 -3.13 -8.20
C ALA A 195 24.35 -2.44 -8.97
N ARG A 196 24.27 -2.46 -10.31
CA ARG A 196 25.23 -1.82 -11.22
C ARG A 196 24.48 -1.00 -12.26
N PHE A 197 24.99 0.16 -12.55
CA PHE A 197 24.45 1.03 -13.59
C PHE A 197 25.55 1.88 -14.21
N LYS A 198 25.34 2.31 -15.44
CA LYS A 198 26.26 3.14 -16.20
C LYS A 198 25.68 4.54 -16.32
N VAL A 199 26.38 5.53 -15.83
CA VAL A 199 26.00 6.94 -15.97
C VAL A 199 26.34 7.39 -17.37
N LEU A 200 25.33 7.76 -18.15
CA LEU A 200 25.51 8.28 -19.53
C LEU A 200 25.63 9.80 -19.51
N GLN A 201 24.85 10.46 -18.66
CA GLN A 201 24.88 11.92 -18.46
C GLN A 201 24.32 12.22 -17.07
N ALA A 202 24.89 13.21 -16.40
CA ALA A 202 24.35 13.72 -15.13
C ALA A 202 24.69 15.20 -14.98
N ASP A 203 23.76 15.95 -14.37
CA ASP A 203 23.93 17.36 -14.00
C ASP A 203 23.29 17.59 -12.62
N ASN A 204 23.09 18.86 -12.22
CA ASN A 204 22.48 19.19 -10.94
C ASN A 204 20.96 19.03 -10.89
N GLN A 205 20.28 18.61 -12.00
CA GLN A 205 18.83 18.47 -12.09
C GLN A 205 18.41 17.05 -12.42
N SER A 206 19.19 16.34 -13.26
CA SER A 206 18.82 15.02 -13.79
C SER A 206 20.01 14.12 -14.04
N ILE A 207 19.75 12.82 -14.08
CA ILE A 207 20.67 11.77 -14.49
C ILE A 207 20.02 10.89 -15.54
N ARG A 208 20.79 10.61 -16.62
CA ARG A 208 20.45 9.58 -17.60
C ARG A 208 21.44 8.41 -17.43
N TYR A 209 20.91 7.22 -17.30
CA TYR A 209 21.68 6.04 -16.94
C TYR A 209 21.12 4.77 -17.60
N GLU A 210 21.93 3.73 -17.67
CA GLU A 210 21.59 2.39 -18.13
C GLU A 210 21.74 1.41 -16.96
N ILE A 211 20.75 0.57 -16.71
CA ILE A 211 20.76 -0.41 -15.63
C ILE A 211 21.46 -1.68 -16.11
N LEU A 212 22.55 -2.08 -15.46
CA LEU A 212 23.32 -3.27 -15.77
C LEU A 212 22.95 -4.46 -14.88
N SER A 213 22.65 -4.21 -13.61
CA SER A 213 22.02 -5.16 -12.68
C SER A 213 21.22 -4.42 -11.62
N SER A 214 20.13 -5.00 -11.16
CA SER A 214 19.34 -4.47 -10.05
C SER A 214 19.82 -5.06 -8.72
N PHE A 215 19.23 -4.58 -7.61
CA PHE A 215 19.42 -5.23 -6.31
C PHE A 215 18.92 -6.66 -6.40
N SER A 216 19.72 -7.64 -5.93
CA SER A 216 19.22 -8.97 -5.68
C SER A 216 18.41 -8.95 -4.38
N GLY A 217 17.23 -9.50 -4.43
CA GLY A 217 16.43 -9.66 -3.23
C GLY A 217 17.15 -10.58 -2.24
N SER A 218 17.61 -10.02 -1.14
CA SER A 218 18.15 -10.80 -0.02
C SER A 218 17.04 -11.34 0.86
#